data_0f45a1b5b0148730b6ffb7d2958f620e
#
_entry.id   0f45a1b5b0148730b6ffb7d2958f620e
#
_cell.length_a   1.000
_cell.length_b   1.000
_cell.length_c   1.000
_cell.angle_alpha   90.00
_cell.angle_beta   90.00
_cell.angle_gamma   90.00
#
_symmetry.space_group_name_H-M   'P 1'
#
loop_
_entity.id
_entity.type
_entity.pdbx_description
1 polymer ?
#
loop_
_entity_poly.entity_id
_entity_poly.type
_entity_poly.pdbx_seq_one_letter_code
_entity_poly.pdbx_strand_id
1 'polypeptide(L)'
;MTDLPYLPATEALRMFRSRELSPVELMSALIERAEAVEPQVNAMSERMFDEALLQAEQAERAYRAGCPRPLEGIPAATKDEQPIAGRIASDGSLAHAGHVAEVTHPVVERIVAAGGIVHARTTTPEFCCAAFTHSKLWGVTRNPWNLDYSPGGSSGGSGAVLASGTAVLATGSDIGGSIRLPAANTGTVGYKPPYGRVPAMPPFNLDHYCHDGPMARTVADCALLQNVIAGPHPHDVVSLRPAVRIPDRLGDVAGMRIAYAPNLGDWEIEPDIAANTLAVADALREAGAVVEEVAVGLRRADVMRAAFIHFGAVFGPMVGRIAAAHGDTLTRYALDFAAQARTTYERGGGFLAGLEMEAAIYRPIGELLDRYDALICPTTGAPGLRAGKEYVDTKLTVNGVELDHYMEYSLTTVFNIASRCPVLNVPSGRASNGVPTGVQIVGRSYEDATVFHVGAAVEHVRPWTHRPESL
;
A
#
# COMPACT_ATOMS: atom_id res chain seq x y z
N MET A 1 -22.11 17.46 -13.51
CA MET A 1 -22.53 16.25 -12.79
C MET A 1 -21.32 15.75 -12.00
N THR A 2 -21.50 15.38 -10.74
CA THR A 2 -20.44 14.81 -9.90
C THR A 2 -20.01 13.48 -10.48
N ASP A 3 -18.69 13.25 -10.64
CA ASP A 3 -18.14 11.99 -11.12
C ASP A 3 -18.11 10.98 -9.95
N LEU A 4 -19.23 10.25 -9.76
CA LEU A 4 -19.45 9.37 -8.60
C LEU A 4 -18.33 8.31 -8.40
N PRO A 5 -17.81 7.65 -9.44
CA PRO A 5 -16.69 6.72 -9.32
C PRO A 5 -15.43 7.28 -8.65
N TYR A 6 -15.23 8.59 -8.74
CA TYR A 6 -14.05 9.27 -8.17
C TYR A 6 -14.39 10.15 -6.95
N LEU A 7 -15.61 10.05 -6.43
CA LEU A 7 -16.02 10.79 -5.23
C LEU A 7 -15.19 10.33 -4.01
N PRO A 8 -14.60 11.27 -3.22
CA PRO A 8 -13.95 10.92 -1.97
C PRO A 8 -14.92 10.34 -0.93
N ALA A 9 -14.44 9.43 -0.07
CA ALA A 9 -15.27 8.83 1.00
C ALA A 9 -15.82 9.88 1.96
N THR A 10 -14.99 10.84 2.35
CA THR A 10 -15.37 11.94 3.24
C THR A 10 -16.51 12.77 2.66
N GLU A 11 -16.47 13.06 1.37
CA GLU A 11 -17.54 13.81 0.68
C GLU A 11 -18.79 12.94 0.48
N ALA A 12 -18.64 11.66 0.12
CA ALA A 12 -19.76 10.73 0.03
C ALA A 12 -20.52 10.64 1.37
N LEU A 13 -19.80 10.51 2.49
CA LEU A 13 -20.40 10.49 3.82
C LEU A 13 -21.16 11.81 4.16
N ARG A 14 -20.64 12.96 3.73
CA ARG A 14 -21.32 14.24 3.86
C ARG A 14 -22.64 14.23 3.06
N MET A 15 -22.58 13.83 1.79
CA MET A 15 -23.72 13.78 0.89
C MET A 15 -24.78 12.75 1.33
N PHE A 16 -24.37 11.61 1.90
CA PHE A 16 -25.30 10.64 2.48
C PHE A 16 -26.06 11.21 3.68
N ARG A 17 -25.37 11.98 4.56
CA ARG A 17 -26.01 12.64 5.72
C ARG A 17 -26.98 13.73 5.30
N SER A 18 -26.66 14.51 4.27
CA SER A 18 -27.54 15.54 3.70
C SER A 18 -28.61 14.98 2.76
N ARG A 19 -28.54 13.70 2.40
CA ARG A 19 -29.41 13.01 1.42
C ARG A 19 -29.32 13.59 0.00
N GLU A 20 -28.18 14.19 -0.33
CA GLU A 20 -27.83 14.62 -1.69
C GLU A 20 -27.42 13.44 -2.58
N LEU A 21 -27.00 12.33 -1.97
CA LEU A 21 -26.60 11.09 -2.60
C LEU A 21 -27.07 9.91 -1.75
N SER A 22 -27.45 8.81 -2.39
CA SER A 22 -27.74 7.53 -1.72
C SER A 22 -26.52 6.59 -1.77
N PRO A 23 -26.27 5.76 -0.71
CA PRO A 23 -25.32 4.65 -0.80
C PRO A 23 -25.58 3.71 -1.98
N VAL A 24 -26.84 3.50 -2.37
CA VAL A 24 -27.23 2.67 -3.52
C VAL A 24 -26.77 3.30 -4.84
N GLU A 25 -26.96 4.63 -5.01
CA GLU A 25 -26.51 5.34 -6.21
C GLU A 25 -24.99 5.26 -6.37
N LEU A 26 -24.24 5.48 -5.28
CA LEU A 26 -22.78 5.36 -5.30
C LEU A 26 -22.32 3.93 -5.63
N MET A 27 -22.91 2.92 -4.97
CA MET A 27 -22.57 1.51 -5.21
C MET A 27 -22.86 1.11 -6.65
N SER A 28 -24.03 1.49 -7.17
CA SER A 28 -24.42 1.19 -8.57
C SER A 28 -23.43 1.82 -9.57
N ALA A 29 -23.02 3.08 -9.36
CA ALA A 29 -22.05 3.75 -10.23
C ALA A 29 -20.68 3.07 -10.21
N LEU A 30 -20.22 2.56 -9.05
CA LEU A 30 -18.97 1.82 -8.94
C LEU A 30 -19.04 0.44 -9.62
N ILE A 31 -20.17 -0.25 -9.51
CA ILE A 31 -20.39 -1.55 -10.18
C ILE A 31 -20.40 -1.35 -11.69
N GLU A 32 -21.14 -0.38 -12.20
CA GLU A 32 -21.16 -0.06 -13.64
C GLU A 32 -19.75 0.27 -14.15
N ARG A 33 -18.99 1.06 -13.38
CA ARG A 33 -17.61 1.37 -13.72
C ARG A 33 -16.72 0.12 -13.70
N ALA A 34 -16.88 -0.77 -12.71
CA ALA A 34 -16.13 -2.01 -12.62
C ALA A 34 -16.41 -2.93 -13.81
N GLU A 35 -17.68 -3.11 -14.20
CA GLU A 35 -18.05 -3.90 -15.38
C GLU A 35 -17.40 -3.38 -16.66
N ALA A 36 -17.28 -2.06 -16.79
CA ALA A 36 -16.68 -1.42 -17.96
C ALA A 36 -15.15 -1.59 -18.03
N VAL A 37 -14.44 -1.52 -16.89
CA VAL A 37 -12.95 -1.42 -16.91
C VAL A 37 -12.23 -2.70 -16.52
N GLU A 38 -12.83 -3.57 -15.71
CA GLU A 38 -12.21 -4.81 -15.25
C GLU A 38 -11.72 -5.74 -16.35
N PRO A 39 -12.38 -5.84 -17.53
CA PRO A 39 -11.84 -6.62 -18.65
C PRO A 39 -10.45 -6.19 -19.13
N GLN A 40 -10.04 -4.96 -18.87
CA GLN A 40 -8.73 -4.41 -19.23
C GLN A 40 -7.76 -4.37 -18.05
N VAL A 41 -8.26 -4.05 -16.84
CA VAL A 41 -7.44 -3.82 -15.63
C VAL A 41 -7.18 -5.13 -14.89
N ASN A 42 -8.18 -5.99 -14.73
CA ASN A 42 -8.12 -7.26 -14.02
C ASN A 42 -7.60 -7.10 -12.58
N ALA A 43 -8.26 -6.24 -11.79
CA ALA A 43 -7.84 -5.91 -10.44
C ALA A 43 -8.62 -6.65 -9.33
N MET A 44 -9.78 -7.27 -9.67
CA MET A 44 -10.65 -7.93 -8.71
C MET A 44 -10.49 -9.45 -8.76
N SER A 45 -10.16 -10.08 -7.63
CA SER A 45 -10.14 -11.54 -7.46
C SER A 45 -11.53 -12.10 -7.13
N GLU A 46 -12.39 -11.30 -6.49
CA GLU A 46 -13.78 -11.66 -6.19
C GLU A 46 -14.67 -10.42 -6.27
N ARG A 47 -15.88 -10.59 -6.82
CA ARG A 47 -16.91 -9.55 -6.94
C ARG A 47 -18.10 -9.94 -6.10
N MET A 48 -18.50 -9.10 -5.15
CA MET A 48 -19.63 -9.31 -4.22
C MET A 48 -20.73 -8.29 -4.46
N PHE A 49 -21.03 -8.01 -5.74
CA PHE A 49 -21.85 -6.86 -6.15
C PHE A 49 -23.31 -6.97 -5.70
N ASP A 50 -23.93 -8.15 -5.83
CA ASP A 50 -25.33 -8.36 -5.41
C ASP A 50 -25.48 -8.16 -3.91
N GLU A 51 -24.56 -8.74 -3.13
CA GLU A 51 -24.54 -8.56 -1.66
C GLU A 51 -24.28 -7.11 -1.27
N ALA A 52 -23.41 -6.42 -2.01
CA ALA A 52 -23.08 -5.03 -1.77
C ALA A 52 -24.26 -4.08 -2.02
N LEU A 53 -25.05 -4.32 -3.06
CA LEU A 53 -26.29 -3.55 -3.31
C LEU A 53 -27.31 -3.73 -2.17
N LEU A 54 -27.52 -4.96 -1.68
CA LEU A 54 -28.40 -5.21 -0.53
C LEU A 54 -27.90 -4.51 0.74
N GLN A 55 -26.57 -4.48 0.95
CA GLN A 55 -25.98 -3.73 2.09
C GLN A 55 -26.10 -2.23 1.90
N ALA A 56 -26.00 -1.71 0.67
CA ALA A 56 -26.19 -0.29 0.38
C ALA A 56 -27.62 0.16 0.67
N GLU A 57 -28.64 -0.66 0.38
CA GLU A 57 -30.01 -0.41 0.78
C GLU A 57 -30.18 -0.38 2.31
N GLN A 58 -29.47 -1.26 3.03
CA GLN A 58 -29.49 -1.24 4.50
C GLN A 58 -28.87 0.05 5.04
N ALA A 59 -27.73 0.49 4.45
CA ALA A 59 -27.09 1.75 4.81
C ALA A 59 -28.02 2.95 4.56
N GLU A 60 -28.74 2.99 3.43
CA GLU A 60 -29.73 4.04 3.16
C GLU A 60 -30.81 4.10 4.24
N ARG A 61 -31.29 2.94 4.70
CA ARG A 61 -32.25 2.87 5.83
C ARG A 61 -31.64 3.40 7.13
N ALA A 62 -30.36 3.14 7.41
CA ALA A 62 -29.67 3.66 8.60
C ALA A 62 -29.58 5.20 8.57
N TYR A 63 -29.28 5.81 7.41
CA TYR A 63 -29.33 7.27 7.26
C TYR A 63 -30.73 7.86 7.45
N ARG A 64 -31.77 7.19 6.94
CA ARG A 64 -33.17 7.62 7.16
C ARG A 64 -33.56 7.53 8.63
N ALA A 65 -33.08 6.55 9.36
CA ALA A 65 -33.28 6.35 10.79
C ALA A 65 -32.44 7.29 11.69
N GLY A 66 -31.48 8.03 11.12
CA GLY A 66 -30.57 8.91 11.84
C GLY A 66 -29.50 8.24 12.69
N CYS A 67 -29.15 6.98 12.39
CA CYS A 67 -28.16 6.18 13.12
C CYS A 67 -27.05 5.59 12.24
N PRO A 68 -26.41 6.36 11.34
CA PRO A 68 -25.33 5.84 10.51
C PRO A 68 -24.06 5.62 11.33
N ARG A 69 -23.34 4.53 11.01
CA ARG A 69 -22.01 4.22 11.56
C ARG A 69 -20.92 5.06 10.86
N PRO A 70 -19.67 5.06 11.31
CA PRO A 70 -18.59 5.91 10.75
C PRO A 70 -18.33 5.77 9.25
N LEU A 71 -18.40 4.56 8.69
CA LEU A 71 -18.26 4.25 7.25
C LEU A 71 -19.56 3.81 6.59
N GLU A 72 -20.72 4.11 7.18
CA GLU A 72 -22.00 3.59 6.71
C GLU A 72 -22.20 3.81 5.22
N GLY A 73 -22.30 2.69 4.48
CA GLY A 73 -22.55 2.69 3.05
C GLY A 73 -21.35 2.99 2.13
N ILE A 74 -20.15 3.18 2.69
CA ILE A 74 -18.95 3.42 1.88
C ILE A 74 -18.45 2.12 1.28
N PRO A 75 -18.30 2.02 -0.07
CA PRO A 75 -17.71 0.88 -0.75
C PRO A 75 -16.21 0.76 -0.45
N ALA A 76 -15.78 -0.42 -0.03
CA ALA A 76 -14.40 -0.75 0.24
C ALA A 76 -13.99 -2.04 -0.49
N ALA A 77 -12.75 -2.11 -0.97
CA ALA A 77 -12.15 -3.31 -1.51
C ALA A 77 -11.05 -3.83 -0.57
N THR A 78 -10.97 -5.15 -0.37
CA THR A 78 -9.97 -5.74 0.53
C THR A 78 -9.02 -6.65 -0.25
N LYS A 79 -7.75 -6.67 0.15
CA LYS A 79 -6.74 -7.50 -0.51
C LYS A 79 -7.04 -8.99 -0.32
N ASP A 80 -6.76 -9.82 -1.35
CA ASP A 80 -7.05 -11.25 -1.36
C ASP A 80 -6.41 -12.03 -0.20
N GLU A 81 -5.25 -11.61 0.29
CA GLU A 81 -4.59 -12.23 1.44
C GLU A 81 -5.28 -11.95 2.79
N GLN A 82 -6.18 -10.95 2.87
CA GLN A 82 -6.96 -10.65 4.06
C GLN A 82 -8.24 -11.50 4.04
N PRO A 83 -8.28 -12.65 4.76
CA PRO A 83 -9.36 -13.60 4.65
C PRO A 83 -10.69 -13.04 5.15
N ILE A 84 -11.77 -13.59 4.58
CA ILE A 84 -13.15 -13.39 5.03
C ILE A 84 -13.74 -14.77 5.29
N ALA A 85 -14.23 -15.03 6.51
CA ALA A 85 -14.80 -16.31 6.88
C ALA A 85 -15.87 -16.79 5.88
N GLY A 86 -15.77 -18.04 5.45
CA GLY A 86 -16.66 -18.64 4.46
C GLY A 86 -16.31 -18.31 3.00
N ARG A 87 -15.26 -17.52 2.71
CA ARG A 87 -14.80 -17.19 1.35
C ARG A 87 -13.42 -17.78 1.07
N ILE A 88 -13.08 -17.92 -0.20
CA ILE A 88 -11.77 -18.42 -0.61
C ILE A 88 -10.69 -17.38 -0.25
N ALA A 89 -9.62 -17.82 0.41
CA ALA A 89 -8.41 -17.06 0.69
C ALA A 89 -7.26 -17.67 -0.11
N SER A 90 -7.00 -17.13 -1.30
CA SER A 90 -6.13 -17.78 -2.28
C SER A 90 -4.68 -17.38 -2.19
N ASP A 91 -4.35 -16.22 -1.60
CA ASP A 91 -3.00 -15.60 -1.63
C ASP A 91 -2.44 -15.51 -3.07
N GLY A 92 -3.32 -15.37 -4.07
CA GLY A 92 -2.95 -15.39 -5.49
C GLY A 92 -2.43 -16.73 -6.00
N SER A 93 -2.53 -17.83 -5.25
CA SER A 93 -1.92 -19.12 -5.56
C SER A 93 -2.93 -20.17 -6.00
N LEU A 94 -2.60 -20.93 -7.04
CA LEU A 94 -3.34 -22.14 -7.41
C LEU A 94 -3.31 -23.19 -6.30
N ALA A 95 -2.27 -23.24 -5.47
CA ALA A 95 -2.17 -24.15 -4.34
C ALA A 95 -3.27 -23.89 -3.28
N HIS A 96 -3.78 -22.67 -3.20
CA HIS A 96 -4.82 -22.24 -2.26
C HIS A 96 -6.18 -21.94 -2.93
N ALA A 97 -6.35 -22.24 -4.22
CA ALA A 97 -7.57 -21.90 -4.98
C ALA A 97 -8.89 -22.45 -4.41
N GLY A 98 -8.82 -23.48 -3.58
CA GLY A 98 -9.98 -24.05 -2.89
C GLY A 98 -9.99 -23.84 -1.37
N HIS A 99 -9.05 -23.05 -0.83
CA HIS A 99 -8.95 -22.83 0.61
C HIS A 99 -10.02 -21.85 1.09
N VAL A 100 -11.01 -22.35 1.83
CA VAL A 100 -12.06 -21.52 2.45
C VAL A 100 -11.59 -21.08 3.84
N ALA A 101 -11.58 -19.76 4.06
CA ALA A 101 -11.17 -19.19 5.33
C ALA A 101 -12.18 -19.48 6.45
N GLU A 102 -11.69 -19.83 7.64
CA GLU A 102 -12.50 -20.05 8.83
C GLU A 102 -12.71 -18.79 9.66
N VAL A 103 -11.84 -17.78 9.48
CA VAL A 103 -11.82 -16.54 10.25
C VAL A 103 -11.79 -15.32 9.32
N THR A 104 -12.31 -14.21 9.82
CA THR A 104 -12.22 -12.92 9.12
C THR A 104 -11.01 -12.12 9.65
N HIS A 105 -10.30 -11.45 8.76
CA HIS A 105 -9.19 -10.58 9.11
C HIS A 105 -9.65 -9.40 9.97
N PRO A 106 -8.93 -9.01 11.04
CA PRO A 106 -9.32 -7.90 11.93
C PRO A 106 -9.61 -6.58 11.20
N VAL A 107 -8.87 -6.28 10.14
CA VAL A 107 -9.10 -5.09 9.31
C VAL A 107 -10.47 -5.14 8.64
N VAL A 108 -10.83 -6.29 8.07
CA VAL A 108 -12.14 -6.49 7.41
C VAL A 108 -13.28 -6.42 8.43
N GLU A 109 -13.13 -7.08 9.59
CA GLU A 109 -14.11 -7.02 10.67
C GLU A 109 -14.43 -5.58 11.07
N ARG A 110 -13.41 -4.73 11.19
CA ARG A 110 -13.57 -3.32 11.58
C ARG A 110 -14.24 -2.48 10.51
N ILE A 111 -13.90 -2.69 9.23
CA ILE A 111 -14.58 -2.01 8.12
C ILE A 111 -16.06 -2.33 8.13
N VAL A 112 -16.43 -3.61 8.23
CA VAL A 112 -17.83 -4.05 8.27
C VAL A 112 -18.54 -3.55 9.54
N ALA A 113 -17.90 -3.63 10.70
CA ALA A 113 -18.45 -3.10 11.95
C ALA A 113 -18.70 -1.59 11.90
N ALA A 114 -17.86 -0.84 11.19
CA ALA A 114 -18.01 0.59 10.96
C ALA A 114 -19.05 0.94 9.88
N GLY A 115 -19.67 -0.04 9.22
CA GLY A 115 -20.69 0.18 8.19
C GLY A 115 -20.15 0.26 6.76
N GLY A 116 -18.86 0.04 6.57
CA GLY A 116 -18.29 -0.09 5.25
C GLY A 116 -18.75 -1.36 4.54
N ILE A 117 -18.93 -1.27 3.23
CA ILE A 117 -19.41 -2.38 2.40
C ILE A 117 -18.23 -2.95 1.60
N VAL A 118 -17.81 -4.17 1.95
CA VAL A 118 -16.81 -4.87 1.14
C VAL A 118 -17.49 -5.41 -0.11
N HIS A 119 -17.28 -4.75 -1.25
CA HIS A 119 -17.93 -5.10 -2.51
C HIS A 119 -17.04 -5.90 -3.45
N ALA A 120 -15.73 -5.94 -3.19
CA ALA A 120 -14.77 -6.70 -3.97
C ALA A 120 -13.55 -7.10 -3.13
N ARG A 121 -12.88 -8.17 -3.56
CA ARG A 121 -11.52 -8.51 -3.13
C ARG A 121 -10.56 -8.26 -4.28
N THR A 122 -9.33 -7.84 -3.98
CA THR A 122 -8.38 -7.37 -4.97
C THR A 122 -7.23 -8.35 -5.18
N THR A 123 -6.75 -8.42 -6.42
CA THR A 123 -5.65 -9.29 -6.83
C THR A 123 -4.34 -8.96 -6.13
N THR A 124 -3.55 -10.01 -5.91
CA THR A 124 -2.17 -9.96 -5.39
C THR A 124 -1.30 -10.91 -6.20
N PRO A 125 0.03 -10.73 -6.26
CA PRO A 125 0.92 -11.78 -6.73
C PRO A 125 0.91 -12.95 -5.76
N GLU A 126 1.31 -14.12 -6.22
CA GLU A 126 1.36 -15.32 -5.42
C GLU A 126 2.16 -15.11 -4.13
N PHE A 127 1.54 -15.41 -2.98
CA PHE A 127 2.08 -15.24 -1.62
C PHE A 127 2.62 -13.84 -1.31
N CYS A 128 2.15 -12.82 -2.02
CA CYS A 128 2.65 -11.44 -1.89
C CYS A 128 4.15 -11.25 -2.14
N CYS A 129 4.81 -12.20 -2.83
CA CYS A 129 6.27 -12.27 -3.01
C CYS A 129 6.85 -11.40 -4.13
N ALA A 130 6.09 -10.44 -4.70
CA ALA A 130 6.56 -9.62 -5.81
C ALA A 130 6.14 -8.14 -5.70
N ALA A 131 6.95 -7.26 -6.31
CA ALA A 131 6.64 -5.83 -6.44
C ALA A 131 5.80 -5.49 -7.70
N PHE A 132 5.22 -6.48 -8.34
CA PHE A 132 4.25 -6.42 -9.44
C PHE A 132 3.06 -7.30 -9.10
N THR A 133 1.94 -7.20 -9.86
CA THR A 133 0.74 -7.99 -9.57
C THR A 133 0.31 -8.82 -10.77
N HIS A 134 0.67 -10.09 -10.72
CA HIS A 134 0.09 -11.17 -11.52
C HIS A 134 0.33 -12.53 -10.86
N SER A 135 -0.48 -13.51 -11.20
CA SER A 135 -0.36 -14.89 -10.73
C SER A 135 -0.93 -15.88 -11.76
N LYS A 136 -0.63 -17.16 -11.57
CA LYS A 136 -1.27 -18.22 -12.40
C LYS A 136 -2.77 -18.31 -12.17
N LEU A 137 -3.25 -17.92 -10.97
CA LEU A 137 -4.67 -18.00 -10.60
C LEU A 137 -5.47 -16.85 -11.19
N TRP A 138 -5.00 -15.61 -11.05
CA TRP A 138 -5.75 -14.40 -11.41
C TRP A 138 -5.31 -13.77 -12.73
N GLY A 139 -4.18 -14.21 -13.31
CA GLY A 139 -3.60 -13.57 -14.49
C GLY A 139 -2.89 -12.25 -14.15
N VAL A 140 -2.82 -11.35 -15.12
CA VAL A 140 -2.06 -10.10 -15.04
C VAL A 140 -2.98 -8.93 -14.70
N THR A 141 -2.70 -8.27 -13.57
CA THR A 141 -3.31 -6.97 -13.24
C THR A 141 -2.53 -5.84 -13.91
N ARG A 142 -3.24 -4.92 -14.56
CA ARG A 142 -2.66 -3.83 -15.35
C ARG A 142 -2.88 -2.49 -14.67
N ASN A 143 -1.92 -1.58 -14.86
CA ASN A 143 -2.01 -0.24 -14.32
C ASN A 143 -3.03 0.60 -15.10
N PRO A 144 -4.05 1.17 -14.44
CA PRO A 144 -5.05 2.02 -15.09
C PRO A 144 -4.49 3.23 -15.85
N TRP A 145 -3.32 3.74 -15.48
CA TRP A 145 -2.66 4.86 -16.13
C TRP A 145 -1.93 4.48 -17.43
N ASN A 146 -1.40 3.26 -17.48
CA ASN A 146 -0.77 2.69 -18.66
C ASN A 146 -0.82 1.16 -18.56
N LEU A 147 -1.65 0.52 -19.39
CA LEU A 147 -1.93 -0.92 -19.36
C LEU A 147 -0.71 -1.81 -19.66
N ASP A 148 0.38 -1.26 -20.21
CA ASP A 148 1.65 -1.98 -20.41
C ASP A 148 2.43 -2.18 -19.12
N TYR A 149 2.04 -1.50 -18.04
CA TYR A 149 2.73 -1.55 -16.77
C TYR A 149 1.89 -2.26 -15.70
N SER A 150 2.59 -2.80 -14.70
CA SER A 150 1.99 -3.30 -13.48
C SER A 150 1.56 -2.12 -12.59
N PRO A 151 0.47 -2.24 -11.82
CA PRO A 151 0.12 -1.24 -10.80
C PRO A 151 1.08 -1.24 -9.61
N GLY A 152 2.15 -2.02 -9.66
CA GLY A 152 3.01 -2.33 -8.52
C GLY A 152 2.52 -3.58 -7.79
N GLY A 153 3.12 -3.86 -6.64
CA GLY A 153 2.77 -5.04 -5.81
C GLY A 153 3.31 -4.92 -4.37
N SER A 154 2.80 -5.76 -3.50
CA SER A 154 1.83 -6.84 -3.74
C SER A 154 0.37 -6.39 -3.69
N SER A 155 -0.01 -5.22 -3.15
CA SER A 155 -1.39 -4.70 -3.14
C SER A 155 -1.75 -3.97 -4.44
N GLY A 156 -1.32 -4.51 -5.60
CA GLY A 156 -1.51 -3.83 -6.88
C GLY A 156 -2.97 -3.78 -7.33
N GLY A 157 -3.75 -4.83 -7.05
CA GLY A 157 -5.20 -4.81 -7.26
C GLY A 157 -5.87 -3.69 -6.48
N SER A 158 -5.47 -3.46 -5.22
CA SER A 158 -6.01 -2.37 -4.37
C SER A 158 -5.69 -0.98 -4.93
N GLY A 159 -4.45 -0.76 -5.39
CA GLY A 159 -4.08 0.47 -6.08
C GLY A 159 -4.86 0.66 -7.39
N ALA A 160 -5.02 -0.42 -8.16
CA ALA A 160 -5.71 -0.38 -9.46
C ALA A 160 -7.21 -0.09 -9.33
N VAL A 161 -7.93 -0.68 -8.36
CA VAL A 161 -9.37 -0.39 -8.15
C VAL A 161 -9.61 1.06 -7.70
N LEU A 162 -8.69 1.63 -6.91
CA LEU A 162 -8.77 3.05 -6.54
C LEU A 162 -8.53 3.96 -7.75
N ALA A 163 -7.49 3.71 -8.52
CA ALA A 163 -7.14 4.52 -9.70
C ALA A 163 -8.16 4.39 -10.83
N SER A 164 -8.77 3.23 -11.02
CA SER A 164 -9.82 3.04 -12.04
C SER A 164 -11.20 3.57 -11.62
N GLY A 165 -11.37 4.00 -10.37
CA GLY A 165 -12.65 4.48 -9.86
C GLY A 165 -13.65 3.35 -9.59
N THR A 166 -13.19 2.14 -9.28
CA THR A 166 -14.04 0.97 -8.99
C THR A 166 -14.15 0.65 -7.50
N ALA A 167 -13.39 1.39 -6.66
CA ALA A 167 -13.54 1.39 -5.21
C ALA A 167 -13.30 2.81 -4.65
N VAL A 168 -13.89 3.09 -3.49
CA VAL A 168 -13.69 4.37 -2.78
C VAL A 168 -12.52 4.25 -1.80
N LEU A 169 -12.49 3.17 -1.02
CA LEU A 169 -11.44 2.82 -0.08
C LEU A 169 -10.88 1.43 -0.43
N ALA A 170 -9.62 1.20 -0.09
CA ALA A 170 -9.02 -0.13 -0.21
C ALA A 170 -8.07 -0.42 0.95
N THR A 171 -7.78 -1.70 1.17
CA THR A 171 -6.77 -2.15 2.14
C THR A 171 -5.60 -2.80 1.43
N GLY A 172 -4.46 -2.81 2.08
CA GLY A 172 -3.28 -3.52 1.63
C GLY A 172 -2.42 -4.00 2.81
N SER A 173 -1.39 -4.77 2.50
CA SER A 173 -0.32 -5.11 3.42
C SER A 173 1.03 -4.63 2.88
N ASP A 174 2.04 -4.48 3.74
CA ASP A 174 3.34 -3.91 3.40
C ASP A 174 4.45 -4.56 4.22
N ILE A 175 5.19 -5.48 3.62
CA ILE A 175 6.37 -6.13 4.22
C ILE A 175 7.69 -5.68 3.58
N GLY A 176 7.62 -5.05 2.41
CA GLY A 176 8.76 -4.50 1.66
C GLY A 176 8.39 -3.26 0.84
N GLY A 177 7.17 -2.73 1.03
CA GLY A 177 6.63 -1.62 0.26
C GLY A 177 5.27 -1.89 -0.37
N SER A 178 4.63 -3.00 -0.04
CA SER A 178 3.47 -3.50 -0.80
C SER A 178 2.17 -2.68 -0.68
N ILE A 179 2.09 -1.67 0.18
CA ILE A 179 1.09 -0.58 0.13
C ILE A 179 1.63 0.58 -0.68
N ARG A 180 2.86 1.02 -0.38
CA ARG A 180 3.45 2.25 -0.88
C ARG A 180 3.85 2.17 -2.35
N LEU A 181 4.37 1.02 -2.81
CA LEU A 181 4.71 0.79 -4.22
C LEU A 181 3.48 0.87 -5.13
N PRO A 182 2.37 0.14 -4.85
CA PRO A 182 1.15 0.30 -5.64
C PRO A 182 0.58 1.71 -5.55
N ALA A 183 0.60 2.33 -4.37
CA ALA A 183 0.11 3.71 -4.22
C ALA A 183 0.90 4.68 -5.09
N ALA A 184 2.24 4.59 -5.13
CA ALA A 184 3.08 5.40 -5.99
C ALA A 184 2.75 5.19 -7.47
N ASN A 185 2.69 3.92 -7.92
CA ASN A 185 2.50 3.58 -9.33
C ASN A 185 1.08 3.82 -9.84
N THR A 186 0.10 3.94 -8.96
CA THR A 186 -1.31 4.18 -9.33
C THR A 186 -1.81 5.59 -9.01
N GLY A 187 -0.92 6.47 -8.49
CA GLY A 187 -1.29 7.85 -8.18
C GLY A 187 -2.29 7.95 -7.03
N THR A 188 -2.17 7.08 -6.05
CA THR A 188 -3.02 7.02 -4.86
C THR A 188 -2.23 7.25 -3.58
N VAL A 189 -2.92 7.46 -2.47
CA VAL A 189 -2.34 7.57 -1.13
C VAL A 189 -2.31 6.19 -0.49
N GLY A 190 -1.16 5.82 0.07
CA GLY A 190 -1.01 4.56 0.79
C GLY A 190 -0.23 4.76 2.08
N TYR A 191 -0.74 4.24 3.17
CA TYR A 191 -0.14 4.41 4.49
C TYR A 191 0.36 3.10 5.06
N LYS A 192 1.66 3.05 5.37
CA LYS A 192 2.28 2.02 6.20
C LYS A 192 2.29 2.51 7.65
N PRO A 193 1.39 2.04 8.50
CA PRO A 193 1.39 2.43 9.91
C PRO A 193 2.65 1.91 10.63
N PRO A 194 2.96 2.42 11.81
CA PRO A 194 3.93 1.79 12.72
C PRO A 194 3.52 0.36 13.09
N TYR A 195 4.51 -0.52 13.30
CA TYR A 195 4.26 -1.90 13.73
C TYR A 195 3.38 -1.97 14.97
N GLY A 196 2.34 -2.80 14.91
CA GLY A 196 1.35 -2.97 15.97
C GLY A 196 0.24 -1.92 15.99
N ARG A 197 0.26 -0.90 15.11
CA ARG A 197 -0.79 0.12 15.07
C ARG A 197 -2.11 -0.41 14.51
N VAL A 198 -2.04 -1.26 13.49
CA VAL A 198 -3.17 -1.99 12.90
C VAL A 198 -2.98 -3.46 13.23
N PRO A 199 -3.99 -4.17 13.72
CA PRO A 199 -3.89 -5.58 14.04
C PRO A 199 -3.85 -6.42 12.77
N ALA A 200 -3.04 -7.47 12.83
CA ALA A 200 -2.86 -8.43 11.75
C ALA A 200 -3.17 -9.87 12.22
N MET A 201 -3.06 -10.84 11.31
CA MET A 201 -3.28 -12.24 11.61
C MET A 201 -1.96 -13.03 11.77
N PRO A 202 -1.97 -14.09 12.61
CA PRO A 202 -0.84 -15.01 12.69
C PRO A 202 -0.54 -15.70 11.33
N PRO A 203 0.74 -15.95 11.03
CA PRO A 203 1.91 -15.65 11.85
C PRO A 203 2.47 -14.24 11.63
N PHE A 204 1.98 -13.51 10.63
CA PHE A 204 2.56 -12.24 10.18
C PHE A 204 2.33 -11.06 11.14
N ASN A 205 1.36 -11.17 12.08
CA ASN A 205 1.24 -10.20 13.16
C ASN A 205 2.50 -10.14 14.06
N LEU A 206 3.28 -11.22 14.14
CA LEU A 206 4.53 -11.26 14.91
C LEU A 206 5.76 -10.84 14.09
N ASP A 207 5.59 -10.63 12.80
CA ASP A 207 6.64 -10.16 11.90
C ASP A 207 6.66 -8.62 11.88
N HIS A 208 7.73 -8.05 12.46
CA HIS A 208 7.85 -6.59 12.58
C HIS A 208 8.03 -5.86 11.23
N TYR A 209 8.32 -6.54 10.12
CA TYR A 209 8.31 -5.94 8.80
C TYR A 209 6.89 -5.84 8.22
N CYS A 210 5.96 -6.68 8.69
CA CYS A 210 4.63 -6.79 8.14
C CYS A 210 3.65 -5.77 8.75
N HIS A 211 2.92 -5.06 7.89
CA HIS A 211 1.96 -4.03 8.27
C HIS A 211 0.73 -4.13 7.39
N ASP A 212 -0.45 -4.11 7.99
CA ASP A 212 -1.69 -3.83 7.29
C ASP A 212 -1.98 -2.33 7.33
N GLY A 213 -2.58 -1.79 6.27
CA GLY A 213 -2.87 -0.37 6.23
C GLY A 213 -3.86 0.05 5.14
N PRO A 214 -4.32 1.32 5.21
CA PRO A 214 -5.27 1.89 4.29
C PRO A 214 -4.63 2.36 2.99
N MET A 215 -5.42 2.31 1.92
CA MET A 215 -5.17 2.97 0.64
C MET A 215 -6.41 3.75 0.22
N ALA A 216 -6.22 4.94 -0.34
CA ALA A 216 -7.30 5.83 -0.79
C ALA A 216 -6.80 6.78 -1.89
N ARG A 217 -7.71 7.56 -2.50
CA ARG A 217 -7.31 8.60 -3.45
C ARG A 217 -6.85 9.89 -2.78
N THR A 218 -7.34 10.19 -1.57
CA THR A 218 -7.03 11.41 -0.82
C THR A 218 -6.38 11.10 0.53
N VAL A 219 -5.63 12.05 1.06
CA VAL A 219 -5.02 11.92 2.40
C VAL A 219 -6.10 11.84 3.49
N ALA A 220 -7.18 12.61 3.36
CA ALA A 220 -8.29 12.60 4.31
C ALA A 220 -9.01 11.25 4.36
N ASP A 221 -9.26 10.61 3.21
CA ASP A 221 -9.90 9.30 3.15
C ASP A 221 -8.97 8.18 3.68
N CYS A 222 -7.66 8.30 3.43
CA CYS A 222 -6.67 7.41 4.01
C CYS A 222 -6.65 7.51 5.55
N ALA A 223 -6.71 8.73 6.10
CA ALA A 223 -6.81 8.96 7.55
C ALA A 223 -8.14 8.44 8.13
N LEU A 224 -9.26 8.61 7.40
CA LEU A 224 -10.56 8.08 7.79
C LEU A 224 -10.51 6.56 7.94
N LEU A 225 -9.99 5.84 6.96
CA LEU A 225 -9.87 4.38 7.00
C LEU A 225 -8.88 3.95 8.09
N GLN A 226 -7.74 4.63 8.24
CA GLN A 226 -6.76 4.35 9.31
C GLN A 226 -7.42 4.44 10.70
N ASN A 227 -8.23 5.46 10.93
CA ASN A 227 -8.93 5.65 12.21
C ASN A 227 -9.96 4.54 12.52
N VAL A 228 -10.44 3.84 11.51
CA VAL A 228 -11.36 2.71 11.67
C VAL A 228 -10.61 1.42 11.94
N ILE A 229 -9.50 1.16 11.22
CA ILE A 229 -8.81 -0.12 11.30
C ILE A 229 -7.76 -0.20 12.42
N ALA A 230 -7.31 0.94 12.96
CA ALA A 230 -6.29 0.99 14.01
C ALA A 230 -6.79 0.57 15.40
N GLY A 231 -5.87 0.18 16.26
CA GLY A 231 -6.10 -0.11 17.68
C GLY A 231 -6.03 -1.59 18.05
N PRO A 232 -6.15 -1.93 19.35
CA PRO A 232 -5.88 -3.28 19.85
C PRO A 232 -6.92 -4.30 19.41
N HIS A 233 -6.48 -5.56 19.17
CA HIS A 233 -7.34 -6.69 18.87
C HIS A 233 -7.00 -7.87 19.80
N PRO A 234 -8.00 -8.65 20.30
CA PRO A 234 -7.75 -9.72 21.26
C PRO A 234 -6.89 -10.88 20.71
N HIS A 235 -6.90 -11.08 19.40
CA HIS A 235 -6.13 -12.15 18.75
C HIS A 235 -4.74 -11.69 18.24
N ASP A 236 -4.37 -10.43 18.50
CA ASP A 236 -3.07 -9.89 18.13
C ASP A 236 -2.35 -9.26 19.31
N VAL A 237 -1.40 -10.03 19.87
CA VAL A 237 -0.65 -9.66 21.07
C VAL A 237 0.22 -8.41 20.88
N VAL A 238 0.62 -8.08 19.64
CA VAL A 238 1.45 -6.90 19.34
C VAL A 238 0.61 -5.65 19.07
N SER A 239 -0.70 -5.78 18.94
CA SER A 239 -1.58 -4.65 18.68
C SER A 239 -1.62 -3.67 19.87
N LEU A 240 -1.39 -2.38 19.59
CA LEU A 240 -1.08 -1.36 20.59
C LEU A 240 -2.30 -0.76 21.27
N ARG A 241 -2.16 -0.47 22.56
CA ARG A 241 -3.09 0.34 23.37
C ARG A 241 -2.40 1.62 23.85
N PRO A 242 -3.11 2.78 23.85
CA PRO A 242 -4.47 3.01 23.33
C PRO A 242 -4.52 3.03 21.80
N ALA A 243 -5.73 2.96 21.23
CA ALA A 243 -5.92 3.30 19.84
C ALA A 243 -5.57 4.78 19.62
N VAL A 244 -4.76 5.06 18.60
CA VAL A 244 -4.37 6.43 18.22
C VAL A 244 -5.24 6.86 17.03
N ARG A 245 -5.72 8.09 17.08
CA ARG A 245 -6.55 8.69 16.03
C ARG A 245 -5.76 9.78 15.29
N ILE A 246 -5.77 9.73 13.97
CA ILE A 246 -5.33 10.81 13.11
C ILE A 246 -6.34 11.96 13.24
N PRO A 247 -5.91 13.22 13.46
CA PRO A 247 -6.82 14.35 13.66
C PRO A 247 -7.61 14.68 12.39
N ASP A 248 -8.80 15.26 12.58
CA ASP A 248 -9.69 15.64 11.47
C ASP A 248 -9.18 16.88 10.70
N ARG A 249 -8.38 17.75 11.34
CA ARG A 249 -7.72 18.90 10.70
C ARG A 249 -6.28 18.57 10.42
N LEU A 250 -5.92 18.61 9.14
CA LEU A 250 -4.61 18.28 8.62
C LEU A 250 -4.04 19.45 7.81
N GLY A 251 -2.73 19.39 7.48
CA GLY A 251 -2.07 20.28 6.53
C GLY A 251 -1.35 21.48 7.15
N ASP A 252 -1.33 21.65 8.46
CA ASP A 252 -0.50 22.67 9.11
C ASP A 252 0.95 22.16 9.21
N VAL A 253 1.84 22.75 8.42
CA VAL A 253 3.28 22.43 8.36
C VAL A 253 4.17 23.65 8.54
N ALA A 254 3.59 24.80 8.90
CA ALA A 254 4.33 26.04 9.07
C ALA A 254 5.42 25.89 10.15
N GLY A 255 6.68 26.13 9.76
CA GLY A 255 7.84 25.99 10.63
C GLY A 255 8.31 24.56 10.91
N MET A 256 7.63 23.52 10.42
CA MET A 256 8.13 22.15 10.50
C MET A 256 9.44 22.01 9.73
N ARG A 257 10.40 21.29 10.32
CA ARG A 257 11.66 20.97 9.67
C ARG A 257 11.57 19.63 8.97
N ILE A 258 11.73 19.60 7.65
CA ILE A 258 11.60 18.41 6.82
C ILE A 258 12.93 18.13 6.13
N ALA A 259 13.47 16.93 6.34
CA ALA A 259 14.62 16.44 5.61
C ALA A 259 14.19 15.97 4.21
N TYR A 260 14.86 16.43 3.16
CA TYR A 260 14.68 15.92 1.81
C TYR A 260 15.88 15.06 1.41
N ALA A 261 15.68 13.77 1.22
CA ALA A 261 16.69 12.84 0.76
C ALA A 261 16.40 12.42 -0.69
N PRO A 262 17.18 12.88 -1.69
CA PRO A 262 16.88 12.60 -3.10
C PRO A 262 17.00 11.11 -3.46
N ASN A 263 17.78 10.31 -2.75
CA ASN A 263 18.03 8.91 -3.10
C ASN A 263 18.37 7.94 -1.93
N LEU A 264 18.32 8.37 -0.69
CA LEU A 264 18.70 7.64 0.54
C LEU A 264 20.18 7.17 0.62
N GLY A 265 20.96 7.34 -0.44
CA GLY A 265 22.39 6.96 -0.49
C GLY A 265 22.86 6.62 -1.89
N ASP A 266 22.80 5.33 -2.30
CA ASP A 266 23.27 4.87 -3.60
C ASP A 266 22.17 4.26 -4.50
N TRP A 267 20.89 4.64 -4.28
CA TRP A 267 19.82 4.27 -5.20
C TRP A 267 19.88 5.06 -6.48
N GLU A 268 19.74 4.36 -7.61
CA GLU A 268 19.53 4.99 -8.91
C GLU A 268 18.11 5.55 -8.99
N ILE A 269 17.98 6.80 -9.41
CA ILE A 269 16.70 7.51 -9.54
C ILE A 269 16.56 8.07 -10.96
N GLU A 270 15.51 7.66 -11.65
CA GLU A 270 15.18 8.19 -12.99
C GLU A 270 14.88 9.71 -12.91
N PRO A 271 15.26 10.50 -13.95
CA PRO A 271 15.12 11.95 -13.94
C PRO A 271 13.69 12.45 -13.64
N ASP A 272 12.67 11.78 -14.19
CA ASP A 272 11.27 12.14 -13.94
C ASP A 272 10.91 12.04 -12.46
N ILE A 273 11.39 11.00 -11.78
CA ILE A 273 11.14 10.77 -10.36
C ILE A 273 11.88 11.81 -9.51
N ALA A 274 13.14 12.07 -9.84
CA ALA A 274 13.93 13.09 -9.15
C ALA A 274 13.26 14.47 -9.24
N ALA A 275 12.84 14.89 -10.45
CA ALA A 275 12.14 16.14 -10.67
C ALA A 275 10.81 16.22 -9.91
N ASN A 276 10.00 15.16 -9.95
CA ASN A 276 8.72 15.10 -9.24
C ASN A 276 8.90 15.12 -7.71
N THR A 277 9.93 14.47 -7.19
CA THR A 277 10.24 14.49 -5.75
C THR A 277 10.70 15.88 -5.29
N LEU A 278 11.56 16.55 -6.07
CA LEU A 278 11.98 17.92 -5.80
C LEU A 278 10.78 18.89 -5.80
N ALA A 279 9.85 18.72 -6.74
CA ALA A 279 8.63 19.53 -6.80
C ALA A 279 7.73 19.36 -5.56
N VAL A 280 7.73 18.19 -4.90
CA VAL A 280 7.06 18.00 -3.61
C VAL A 280 7.80 18.76 -2.49
N ALA A 281 9.14 18.74 -2.48
CA ALA A 281 9.93 19.51 -1.53
C ALA A 281 9.66 21.01 -1.67
N ASP A 282 9.53 21.51 -2.91
CA ASP A 282 9.21 22.92 -3.19
C ASP A 282 7.78 23.27 -2.74
N ALA A 283 6.80 22.40 -2.98
CA ALA A 283 5.43 22.58 -2.49
C ALA A 283 5.37 22.68 -0.95
N LEU A 284 6.16 21.89 -0.25
CA LEU A 284 6.26 21.98 1.21
C LEU A 284 6.90 23.28 1.69
N ARG A 285 7.90 23.83 0.96
CA ARG A 285 8.46 25.16 1.22
C ARG A 285 7.41 26.24 1.01
N GLU A 286 6.62 26.16 -0.05
CA GLU A 286 5.48 27.05 -0.31
C GLU A 286 4.42 26.98 0.79
N ALA A 287 4.18 25.80 1.35
CA ALA A 287 3.28 25.58 2.50
C ALA A 287 3.86 26.12 3.83
N GLY A 288 5.09 26.65 3.85
CA GLY A 288 5.72 27.25 5.01
C GLY A 288 6.63 26.33 5.83
N ALA A 289 6.92 25.11 5.36
CA ALA A 289 7.88 24.23 5.99
C ALA A 289 9.34 24.65 5.67
N VAL A 290 10.27 24.31 6.56
CA VAL A 290 11.72 24.44 6.34
C VAL A 290 12.23 23.11 5.78
N VAL A 291 12.48 23.05 4.47
CA VAL A 291 12.92 21.82 3.79
C VAL A 291 14.40 21.92 3.43
N GLU A 292 15.20 21.04 4.01
CA GLU A 292 16.64 20.96 3.83
C GLU A 292 17.01 19.64 3.13
N GLU A 293 17.88 19.72 2.11
CA GLU A 293 18.43 18.52 1.47
C GLU A 293 19.48 17.88 2.38
N VAL A 294 19.37 16.54 2.51
CA VAL A 294 20.25 15.74 3.38
C VAL A 294 20.74 14.48 2.66
N ALA A 295 21.94 14.03 3.05
CA ALA A 295 22.44 12.72 2.71
C ALA A 295 22.16 11.74 3.84
N VAL A 296 21.54 10.59 3.55
CA VAL A 296 21.31 9.51 4.54
C VAL A 296 22.49 8.55 4.55
N GLY A 297 23.10 8.28 3.40
CA GLY A 297 24.32 7.49 3.27
C GLY A 297 24.11 5.97 3.40
N LEU A 298 22.91 5.47 3.15
CA LEU A 298 22.64 4.04 3.12
C LEU A 298 23.22 3.37 1.87
N ARG A 299 23.59 2.12 1.99
CA ARG A 299 23.96 1.26 0.86
C ARG A 299 22.80 0.35 0.51
N ARG A 300 22.32 0.46 -0.73
CA ARG A 300 21.23 -0.38 -1.28
C ARG A 300 21.49 -1.88 -1.07
N ALA A 301 22.70 -2.34 -1.36
CA ALA A 301 23.10 -3.74 -1.18
C ALA A 301 22.97 -4.22 0.26
N ASP A 302 23.30 -3.38 1.25
CA ASP A 302 23.17 -3.74 2.67
C ASP A 302 21.70 -3.84 3.10
N VAL A 303 20.86 -2.92 2.62
CA VAL A 303 19.40 -2.94 2.88
C VAL A 303 18.77 -4.18 2.26
N MET A 304 19.10 -4.50 1.01
CA MET A 304 18.57 -5.69 0.33
C MET A 304 19.05 -6.97 1.02
N ARG A 305 20.31 -7.02 1.45
CA ARG A 305 20.85 -8.17 2.17
C ARG A 305 20.12 -8.38 3.52
N ALA A 306 19.91 -7.33 4.32
CA ALA A 306 19.16 -7.42 5.57
C ALA A 306 17.73 -7.92 5.32
N ALA A 307 17.04 -7.34 4.34
CA ALA A 307 15.70 -7.76 3.96
C ALA A 307 15.63 -9.21 3.50
N PHE A 308 16.55 -9.66 2.66
CA PHE A 308 16.57 -11.04 2.18
C PHE A 308 16.96 -12.04 3.28
N ILE A 309 17.77 -11.66 4.28
CA ILE A 309 17.96 -12.47 5.49
C ILE A 309 16.62 -12.63 6.22
N HIS A 310 15.89 -11.54 6.43
CA HIS A 310 14.57 -11.56 7.07
C HIS A 310 13.57 -12.41 6.28
N PHE A 311 13.41 -12.16 4.99
CA PHE A 311 12.52 -12.92 4.10
C PHE A 311 12.90 -14.41 4.03
N GLY A 312 14.18 -14.74 4.16
CA GLY A 312 14.67 -16.12 4.19
C GLY A 312 14.24 -16.87 5.45
N ALA A 313 14.07 -16.17 6.56
CA ALA A 313 13.53 -16.77 7.80
C ALA A 313 12.02 -17.03 7.72
N VAL A 314 11.26 -16.25 6.91
CA VAL A 314 9.80 -16.29 6.83
C VAL A 314 9.33 -16.99 5.56
N PHE A 315 9.58 -16.40 4.39
CA PHE A 315 9.10 -16.92 3.10
C PHE A 315 9.83 -18.17 2.64
N GLY A 316 11.13 -18.30 2.94
CA GLY A 316 11.91 -19.48 2.60
C GLY A 316 11.25 -20.78 3.08
N PRO A 317 10.98 -20.96 4.39
CA PRO A 317 10.30 -22.14 4.89
C PRO A 317 8.82 -22.22 4.52
N MET A 318 8.10 -21.10 4.41
CA MET A 318 6.68 -21.07 4.04
C MET A 318 6.47 -21.58 2.62
N VAL A 319 7.08 -20.94 1.62
CA VAL A 319 6.97 -21.34 0.22
C VAL A 319 7.59 -22.71 -0.01
N GLY A 320 8.70 -23.05 0.68
CA GLY A 320 9.31 -24.36 0.59
C GLY A 320 8.39 -25.51 1.01
N ARG A 321 7.58 -25.34 2.06
CA ARG A 321 6.56 -26.35 2.47
C ARG A 321 5.46 -26.49 1.42
N ILE A 322 4.97 -25.41 0.86
CA ILE A 322 3.94 -25.42 -0.17
C ILE A 322 4.49 -26.04 -1.46
N ALA A 323 5.71 -25.68 -1.85
CA ALA A 323 6.38 -26.23 -3.04
C ALA A 323 6.61 -27.72 -2.96
N ALA A 324 6.85 -28.30 -1.79
CA ALA A 324 6.98 -29.74 -1.60
C ALA A 324 5.71 -30.51 -1.97
N ALA A 325 4.52 -29.92 -1.81
CA ALA A 325 3.25 -30.54 -2.13
C ALA A 325 2.67 -30.07 -3.50
N HIS A 326 3.00 -28.86 -3.94
CA HIS A 326 2.33 -28.18 -5.06
C HIS A 326 3.30 -27.46 -6.01
N GLY A 327 4.59 -27.85 -6.06
CA GLY A 327 5.64 -27.09 -6.78
C GLY A 327 5.32 -26.76 -8.23
N ASP A 328 4.67 -27.68 -8.97
CA ASP A 328 4.32 -27.49 -10.38
C ASP A 328 3.23 -26.40 -10.59
N THR A 329 2.47 -26.08 -9.56
CA THR A 329 1.43 -25.06 -9.62
C THR A 329 1.94 -23.66 -9.29
N LEU A 330 3.09 -23.55 -8.60
CA LEU A 330 3.65 -22.27 -8.18
C LEU A 330 4.27 -21.48 -9.34
N THR A 331 4.31 -20.17 -9.21
CA THR A 331 4.97 -19.27 -10.15
C THR A 331 6.50 -19.36 -10.01
N ARG A 332 7.22 -19.10 -11.11
CA ARG A 332 8.69 -19.09 -11.09
C ARG A 332 9.22 -18.00 -10.16
N TYR A 333 8.61 -16.80 -10.16
CA TYR A 333 9.07 -15.71 -9.32
C TYR A 333 8.91 -16.01 -7.81
N ALA A 334 7.86 -16.71 -7.38
CA ALA A 334 7.68 -17.07 -5.97
C ALA A 334 8.70 -18.12 -5.51
N LEU A 335 8.98 -19.12 -6.36
CA LEU A 335 10.01 -20.13 -6.11
C LEU A 335 11.40 -19.51 -6.06
N ASP A 336 11.72 -18.65 -7.03
CA ASP A 336 13.02 -17.97 -7.13
C ASP A 336 13.26 -17.03 -5.93
N PHE A 337 12.27 -16.19 -5.59
CA PHE A 337 12.33 -15.32 -4.42
C PHE A 337 12.60 -16.10 -3.12
N ALA A 338 11.85 -17.18 -2.89
CA ALA A 338 12.01 -18.00 -1.69
C ALA A 338 13.39 -18.70 -1.65
N ALA A 339 13.89 -19.15 -2.79
CA ALA A 339 15.20 -19.79 -2.90
C ALA A 339 16.35 -18.81 -2.66
N GLN A 340 16.28 -17.61 -3.25
CA GLN A 340 17.26 -16.55 -3.04
C GLN A 340 17.26 -16.06 -1.58
N ALA A 341 16.08 -15.82 -1.01
CA ALA A 341 15.93 -15.39 0.38
C ALA A 341 16.51 -16.44 1.34
N ARG A 342 16.18 -17.72 1.17
CA ARG A 342 16.74 -18.81 1.97
C ARG A 342 18.27 -18.87 1.85
N THR A 343 18.81 -18.81 0.64
CA THR A 343 20.26 -18.82 0.40
C THR A 343 20.93 -17.64 1.09
N THR A 344 20.34 -16.46 1.03
CA THR A 344 20.86 -15.25 1.70
C THR A 344 20.82 -15.39 3.22
N TYR A 345 19.76 -15.95 3.77
CA TYR A 345 19.65 -16.25 5.21
C TYR A 345 20.76 -17.22 5.68
N GLU A 346 20.91 -18.35 4.98
CA GLU A 346 21.88 -19.39 5.33
C GLU A 346 23.34 -18.89 5.24
N ARG A 347 23.66 -18.14 4.18
CA ARG A 347 25.01 -17.60 3.94
C ARG A 347 25.28 -16.28 4.63
N GLY A 348 24.23 -15.54 4.99
CA GLY A 348 24.30 -14.19 5.56
C GLY A 348 24.51 -14.14 7.06
N GLY A 349 24.65 -15.29 7.75
CA GLY A 349 24.82 -15.37 9.20
C GLY A 349 23.50 -15.50 9.99
N GLY A 350 22.38 -15.69 9.28
CA GLY A 350 21.08 -15.97 9.89
C GLY A 350 20.46 -14.78 10.64
N PHE A 351 19.57 -15.08 11.55
CA PHE A 351 18.69 -14.08 12.18
C PHE A 351 19.47 -12.99 12.96
N LEU A 352 20.50 -13.37 13.73
CA LEU A 352 21.28 -12.39 14.52
C LEU A 352 22.00 -11.38 13.62
N ALA A 353 22.64 -11.84 12.56
CA ALA A 353 23.32 -10.95 11.62
C ALA A 353 22.31 -10.00 10.92
N GLY A 354 21.10 -10.49 10.63
CA GLY A 354 20.00 -9.65 10.15
C GLY A 354 19.70 -8.50 11.11
N LEU A 355 19.48 -8.79 12.40
CA LEU A 355 19.19 -7.78 13.42
C LEU A 355 20.32 -6.74 13.59
N GLU A 356 21.59 -7.17 13.49
CA GLU A 356 22.75 -6.27 13.56
C GLU A 356 22.77 -5.31 12.34
N MET A 357 22.46 -5.81 11.14
CA MET A 357 22.34 -4.99 9.93
C MET A 357 21.15 -4.02 10.01
N GLU A 358 20.00 -4.47 10.48
CA GLU A 358 18.81 -3.62 10.67
C GLU A 358 19.09 -2.45 11.61
N ALA A 359 19.78 -2.72 12.74
CA ALA A 359 20.17 -1.67 13.68
C ALA A 359 21.12 -0.65 13.05
N ALA A 360 22.08 -1.11 12.22
CA ALA A 360 23.00 -0.23 11.51
C ALA A 360 22.29 0.62 10.43
N ILE A 361 21.29 0.05 9.72
CA ILE A 361 20.48 0.74 8.72
C ILE A 361 19.58 1.80 9.37
N TYR A 362 18.98 1.50 10.53
CA TYR A 362 18.11 2.47 11.21
C TYR A 362 18.86 3.67 11.78
N ARG A 363 20.12 3.49 12.24
CA ARG A 363 20.88 4.54 12.94
C ARG A 363 20.89 5.91 12.24
N PRO A 364 21.30 6.05 10.95
CA PRO A 364 21.31 7.36 10.30
C PRO A 364 19.90 7.93 10.12
N ILE A 365 18.87 7.09 9.96
CA ILE A 365 17.47 7.51 9.86
C ILE A 365 17.01 8.09 11.21
N GLY A 366 17.29 7.39 12.32
CA GLY A 366 16.95 7.83 13.67
C GLY A 366 17.62 9.17 14.01
N GLU A 367 18.91 9.33 13.70
CA GLU A 367 19.66 10.58 13.90
C GLU A 367 19.10 11.76 13.08
N LEU A 368 18.56 11.50 11.87
CA LEU A 368 17.87 12.52 11.08
C LEU A 368 16.52 12.88 11.71
N LEU A 369 15.70 11.89 12.05
CA LEU A 369 14.38 12.11 12.64
C LEU A 369 14.44 12.70 14.06
N ASP A 370 15.58 12.67 14.74
CA ASP A 370 15.79 13.43 15.98
C ASP A 370 15.88 14.95 15.72
N ARG A 371 16.36 15.35 14.56
CA ARG A 371 16.57 16.76 14.15
C ARG A 371 15.46 17.33 13.26
N TYR A 372 14.74 16.47 12.54
CA TYR A 372 13.69 16.82 11.61
C TYR A 372 12.37 16.22 12.05
N ASP A 373 11.25 16.88 11.76
CA ASP A 373 9.90 16.38 12.07
C ASP A 373 9.46 15.28 11.11
N ALA A 374 9.96 15.32 9.87
CA ALA A 374 9.73 14.28 8.87
C ALA A 374 10.93 14.18 7.90
N LEU A 375 11.03 13.02 7.24
CA LEU A 375 11.92 12.78 6.11
C LEU A 375 11.06 12.53 4.86
N ILE A 376 11.38 13.15 3.72
CA ILE A 376 10.79 12.83 2.42
C ILE A 376 11.84 12.26 1.47
N CYS A 377 11.43 11.25 0.69
CA CYS A 377 12.27 10.63 -0.33
C CYS A 377 11.41 9.99 -1.43
N PRO A 378 11.98 9.65 -2.61
CA PRO A 378 11.25 8.88 -3.63
C PRO A 378 10.74 7.55 -3.08
N THR A 379 9.60 7.07 -3.60
CA THR A 379 9.09 5.73 -3.29
C THR A 379 9.81 4.67 -4.12
N THR A 380 10.07 4.99 -5.39
CA THR A 380 10.76 4.12 -6.35
C THR A 380 11.83 4.89 -7.10
N GLY A 381 12.85 4.19 -7.63
CA GLY A 381 13.85 4.75 -8.53
C GLY A 381 13.44 4.70 -10.00
N ALA A 382 12.47 3.85 -10.37
CA ALA A 382 11.95 3.71 -11.73
C ALA A 382 10.42 3.85 -11.76
N PRO A 383 9.84 4.36 -12.87
CA PRO A 383 8.40 4.60 -12.99
C PRO A 383 7.65 3.32 -13.40
N GLY A 384 7.56 2.36 -12.47
CA GLY A 384 6.81 1.12 -12.61
C GLY A 384 7.56 -0.03 -13.30
N LEU A 385 7.02 -1.22 -13.13
CA LEU A 385 7.48 -2.47 -13.75
C LEU A 385 6.53 -2.88 -14.88
N ARG A 386 7.03 -3.58 -15.90
CA ARG A 386 6.20 -4.05 -17.03
C ARG A 386 5.18 -5.11 -16.57
N ALA A 387 3.94 -4.99 -17.02
CA ALA A 387 2.88 -5.94 -16.74
C ALA A 387 3.21 -7.32 -17.33
N GLY A 388 2.99 -8.39 -16.54
CA GLY A 388 3.21 -9.77 -16.97
C GLY A 388 4.68 -10.21 -17.03
N LYS A 389 5.65 -9.35 -16.66
CA LYS A 389 7.07 -9.69 -16.60
C LYS A 389 7.47 -10.14 -15.19
N GLU A 390 8.14 -11.27 -15.07
CA GLU A 390 8.51 -11.88 -13.78
C GLU A 390 9.90 -11.46 -13.25
N TYR A 391 10.77 -10.94 -14.09
CA TYR A 391 12.15 -10.53 -13.75
C TYR A 391 13.05 -11.64 -13.16
N VAL A 392 12.73 -12.92 -13.39
CA VAL A 392 13.56 -14.06 -12.97
C VAL A 392 14.81 -14.18 -13.85
N ASP A 393 14.63 -14.13 -15.19
CA ASP A 393 15.70 -14.29 -16.17
C ASP A 393 16.15 -12.95 -16.79
N THR A 394 15.61 -11.84 -16.32
CA THR A 394 15.89 -10.51 -16.87
C THR A 394 16.09 -9.51 -15.76
N LYS A 395 17.16 -8.73 -15.89
CA LYS A 395 17.45 -7.65 -14.97
C LYS A 395 16.66 -6.39 -15.30
N LEU A 396 16.47 -5.54 -14.30
CA LEU A 396 15.90 -4.20 -14.43
C LEU A 396 17.06 -3.20 -14.57
N THR A 397 16.94 -2.29 -15.53
CA THR A 397 17.85 -1.15 -15.67
C THR A 397 17.13 0.10 -15.17
N VAL A 398 17.77 0.86 -14.31
CA VAL A 398 17.29 2.16 -13.78
C VAL A 398 18.38 3.19 -14.02
N ASN A 399 18.03 4.31 -14.64
CA ASN A 399 18.96 5.38 -14.96
C ASN A 399 20.27 4.90 -15.63
N GLY A 400 20.16 3.89 -16.51
CA GLY A 400 21.30 3.28 -17.23
C GLY A 400 22.09 2.26 -16.42
N VAL A 401 21.78 2.01 -15.17
CA VAL A 401 22.44 1.02 -14.30
C VAL A 401 21.60 -0.25 -14.20
N GLU A 402 22.21 -1.39 -14.47
CA GLU A 402 21.58 -2.70 -14.30
C GLU A 402 21.59 -3.09 -12.81
N LEU A 403 20.42 -3.40 -12.26
CA LEU A 403 20.25 -3.80 -10.87
C LEU A 403 20.52 -5.31 -10.68
N ASP A 404 21.09 -5.69 -9.55
CA ASP A 404 21.32 -7.11 -9.21
C ASP A 404 20.01 -7.86 -9.00
N HIS A 405 19.04 -7.21 -8.34
CA HIS A 405 17.68 -7.71 -8.16
C HIS A 405 16.66 -6.61 -8.48
N TYR A 406 15.57 -6.95 -9.18
CA TYR A 406 14.59 -5.93 -9.62
C TYR A 406 13.96 -5.15 -8.46
N MET A 407 13.83 -5.74 -7.26
CA MET A 407 13.29 -5.06 -6.07
C MET A 407 14.17 -3.90 -5.58
N GLU A 408 15.43 -3.84 -5.99
CA GLU A 408 16.34 -2.75 -5.65
C GLU A 408 15.92 -1.38 -6.22
N TYR A 409 14.96 -1.37 -7.18
CA TYR A 409 14.40 -0.11 -7.67
C TYR A 409 13.58 0.63 -6.63
N SER A 410 13.17 -0.03 -5.53
CA SER A 410 12.33 0.55 -4.49
C SER A 410 13.15 1.04 -3.29
N LEU A 411 12.72 2.17 -2.71
CA LEU A 411 13.30 2.72 -1.50
C LEU A 411 12.47 2.36 -0.26
N THR A 412 11.40 1.59 -0.45
CA THR A 412 10.39 1.32 0.57
C THR A 412 10.84 0.36 1.67
N THR A 413 11.65 -0.65 1.32
CA THR A 413 12.12 -1.70 2.24
C THR A 413 12.90 -1.15 3.43
N VAL A 414 13.61 -0.03 3.25
CA VAL A 414 14.28 0.71 4.33
C VAL A 414 13.34 0.96 5.51
N PHE A 415 12.09 1.29 5.23
CA PHE A 415 11.11 1.67 6.25
C PHE A 415 10.25 0.49 6.76
N ASN A 416 10.42 -0.70 6.21
CA ASN A 416 9.99 -1.94 6.86
C ASN A 416 11.02 -2.37 7.91
N ILE A 417 12.31 -2.14 7.65
CA ILE A 417 13.39 -2.25 8.65
C ILE A 417 13.15 -1.24 9.78
N ALA A 418 12.92 0.03 9.45
CA ALA A 418 12.49 1.06 10.40
C ALA A 418 11.01 0.94 10.75
N SER A 419 10.55 -0.24 11.12
CA SER A 419 9.15 -0.69 11.19
C SER A 419 8.22 0.18 12.04
N ARG A 420 8.76 0.88 13.05
CA ARG A 420 7.99 1.75 13.95
C ARG A 420 7.80 3.17 13.45
N CYS A 421 8.46 3.51 12.33
CA CYS A 421 8.23 4.78 11.66
C CYS A 421 6.96 4.70 10.81
N PRO A 422 5.98 5.63 10.98
CA PRO A 422 4.87 5.77 10.06
C PRO A 422 5.38 6.26 8.72
N VAL A 423 4.83 5.75 7.61
CA VAL A 423 5.19 6.19 6.27
C VAL A 423 3.96 6.35 5.40
N LEU A 424 3.73 7.57 4.93
CA LEU A 424 2.67 7.89 3.99
C LEU A 424 3.28 8.07 2.59
N ASN A 425 2.80 7.30 1.62
CA ASN A 425 3.05 7.60 0.22
C ASN A 425 1.99 8.56 -0.30
N VAL A 426 2.42 9.63 -0.96
CA VAL A 426 1.54 10.53 -1.71
C VAL A 426 2.01 10.63 -3.16
N PRO A 427 1.10 10.87 -4.12
CA PRO A 427 1.47 11.13 -5.52
C PRO A 427 2.40 12.34 -5.63
N SER A 428 3.44 12.23 -6.45
CA SER A 428 4.39 13.33 -6.69
C SER A 428 4.31 13.90 -8.11
N GLY A 429 3.70 13.17 -9.04
CA GLY A 429 3.56 13.55 -10.44
C GLY A 429 3.35 12.35 -11.34
N ARG A 430 3.68 12.50 -12.61
CA ARG A 430 3.70 11.40 -13.60
C ARG A 430 5.06 11.38 -14.31
N ALA A 431 5.53 10.20 -14.65
CA ALA A 431 6.69 10.02 -15.50
C ALA A 431 6.31 10.13 -16.99
N SER A 432 7.30 10.22 -17.87
CA SER A 432 7.14 10.33 -19.33
C SER A 432 6.40 9.15 -19.97
N ASN A 433 6.44 7.98 -19.32
CA ASN A 433 5.65 6.79 -19.71
C ASN A 433 4.18 6.85 -19.25
N GLY A 434 3.73 7.93 -18.62
CA GLY A 434 2.38 8.13 -18.11
C GLY A 434 2.08 7.49 -16.75
N VAL A 435 2.97 6.65 -16.22
CA VAL A 435 2.79 6.01 -14.90
C VAL A 435 3.03 7.06 -13.81
N PRO A 436 2.16 7.13 -12.78
CA PRO A 436 2.37 8.00 -11.64
C PRO A 436 3.66 7.69 -10.87
N THR A 437 4.15 8.70 -10.18
CA THR A 437 5.28 8.61 -9.25
C THR A 437 4.85 9.00 -7.84
N GLY A 438 5.57 8.55 -6.83
CA GLY A 438 5.24 8.80 -5.43
C GLY A 438 6.43 9.25 -4.59
N VAL A 439 6.11 9.97 -3.52
CA VAL A 439 7.03 10.37 -2.46
C VAL A 439 6.59 9.73 -1.15
N GLN A 440 7.54 9.15 -0.43
CA GLN A 440 7.37 8.70 0.94
C GLN A 440 7.60 9.87 1.90
N ILE A 441 6.67 10.03 2.84
CA ILE A 441 6.77 10.93 3.99
C ILE A 441 6.93 10.05 5.22
N VAL A 442 8.08 10.14 5.87
CA VAL A 442 8.48 9.28 6.99
C VAL A 442 8.47 10.10 8.27
N GLY A 443 7.74 9.66 9.27
CA GLY A 443 7.67 10.29 10.61
C GLY A 443 8.54 9.57 11.64
N ARG A 444 8.73 10.22 12.79
CA ARG A 444 9.34 9.60 13.98
C ARG A 444 8.51 8.39 14.43
N SER A 445 9.16 7.48 15.11
CA SER A 445 8.50 6.26 15.63
C SER A 445 7.19 6.59 16.37
N TYR A 446 6.09 6.04 15.87
CA TYR A 446 4.73 6.20 16.42
C TYR A 446 4.13 7.62 16.35
N GLU A 447 4.72 8.56 15.63
CA GLU A 447 4.18 9.89 15.38
C GLU A 447 3.31 9.90 14.11
N ASP A 448 2.24 9.13 14.11
CA ASP A 448 1.36 8.89 12.96
C ASP A 448 0.80 10.18 12.35
N ALA A 449 0.37 11.14 13.17
CA ALA A 449 -0.29 12.38 12.70
C ALA A 449 0.63 13.24 11.83
N THR A 450 1.94 13.26 12.11
CA THR A 450 2.92 14.09 11.41
C THR A 450 2.92 13.83 9.90
N VAL A 451 2.94 12.55 9.48
CA VAL A 451 2.97 12.21 8.05
C VAL A 451 1.67 12.59 7.32
N PHE A 452 0.54 12.57 8.02
CA PHE A 452 -0.74 13.03 7.46
C PHE A 452 -0.82 14.55 7.37
N HIS A 453 -0.25 15.32 8.32
CA HIS A 453 -0.13 16.77 8.21
C HIS A 453 0.70 17.16 6.98
N VAL A 454 1.87 16.54 6.82
CA VAL A 454 2.75 16.79 5.68
C VAL A 454 2.08 16.37 4.36
N GLY A 455 1.45 15.19 4.32
CA GLY A 455 0.76 14.70 3.12
C GLY A 455 -0.41 15.60 2.69
N ALA A 456 -1.21 16.08 3.64
CA ALA A 456 -2.32 16.99 3.37
C ALA A 456 -1.84 18.38 2.90
N ALA A 457 -0.72 18.87 3.40
CA ALA A 457 -0.10 20.10 2.90
C ALA A 457 0.35 19.95 1.45
N VAL A 458 0.97 18.81 1.10
CA VAL A 458 1.33 18.50 -0.30
C VAL A 458 0.09 18.45 -1.18
N GLU A 459 -0.97 17.74 -0.75
CA GLU A 459 -2.23 17.63 -1.50
C GLU A 459 -2.89 18.99 -1.74
N HIS A 460 -2.83 19.89 -0.77
CA HIS A 460 -3.40 21.22 -0.85
C HIS A 460 -2.65 22.13 -1.85
N VAL A 461 -1.31 22.18 -1.77
CA VAL A 461 -0.49 23.06 -2.63
C VAL A 461 -0.32 22.46 -4.03
N ARG A 462 -0.22 21.15 -4.12
CA ARG A 462 0.02 20.41 -5.36
C ARG A 462 -1.01 19.28 -5.53
N PRO A 463 -2.28 19.63 -5.79
CA PRO A 463 -3.33 18.61 -5.96
C PRO A 463 -3.03 17.72 -7.17
N TRP A 464 -3.30 16.44 -7.03
CA TRP A 464 -3.09 15.44 -8.08
C TRP A 464 -4.40 15.00 -8.75
N THR A 465 -4.30 14.58 -9.99
CA THR A 465 -5.42 14.05 -10.75
C THR A 465 -5.72 12.62 -10.30
N HIS A 466 -6.99 12.30 -10.06
CA HIS A 466 -7.42 10.97 -9.64
C HIS A 466 -7.86 10.06 -10.80
N ARG A 467 -8.04 10.60 -11.99
CA ARG A 467 -8.61 9.89 -13.15
C ARG A 467 -7.59 9.64 -14.24
N PRO A 468 -7.31 8.35 -14.57
CA PRO A 468 -6.54 7.99 -15.76
C PRO A 468 -7.26 8.41 -17.04
N GLU A 469 -6.50 8.91 -18.00
CA GLU A 469 -7.04 9.32 -19.31
C GLU A 469 -7.27 8.10 -20.24
N SER A 470 -6.67 6.96 -19.93
CA SER A 470 -6.65 5.74 -20.74
C SER A 470 -7.82 4.79 -20.52
N LEU A 471 -8.74 5.08 -19.60
CA LEU A 471 -9.89 4.21 -19.24
C LEU A 471 -11.24 4.91 -19.40
#